data_7c4b80f2319bc9f8d0f1968f22695ef6
#
_entry.id   7c4b80f2319bc9f8d0f1968f22695ef6
#
_cell.length_a   1.000
_cell.length_b   1.000
_cell.length_c   1.000
_cell.angle_alpha   90.00
_cell.angle_beta   90.00
_cell.angle_gamma   90.00
#
_symmetry.space_group_name_H-M   'P 1'
#
loop_
_entity.id
_entity.type
_entity.pdbx_description
1 polymer ?
#
loop_
_entity_poly.entity_id
_entity_poly.type
_entity_poly.pdbx_seq_one_letter_code
_entity_poly.pdbx_strand_id
1 'polypeptide(L)'
;MAQSPFPKTITTLPQADIAFKGVKGWLSQAKDHQVVFMDIAPIGEVAPHAHGAQWGIVVDGEMELTIGGKTQTYRKGDSYFIPKGTVHSARFHTRTFVIDFFTDKKRYKAKAKVS
;
A
#
# COMPACT_ATOMS: atom_id res chain seq x y z
N MET A 1 -16.17 -11.09 -8.26
CA MET A 1 -14.90 -10.88 -7.54
C MET A 1 -13.90 -10.21 -8.45
N ALA A 2 -13.25 -9.21 -7.93
CA ALA A 2 -12.21 -8.53 -8.67
C ALA A 2 -10.99 -9.44 -8.83
N GLN A 3 -10.47 -9.55 -10.03
CA GLN A 3 -9.18 -10.18 -10.27
C GLN A 3 -8.08 -9.16 -10.03
N SER A 4 -6.90 -9.65 -9.64
CA SER A 4 -5.76 -8.77 -9.48
C SER A 4 -5.41 -8.11 -10.81
N PRO A 5 -5.24 -6.78 -10.84
CA PRO A 5 -4.79 -6.07 -12.03
C PRO A 5 -3.31 -6.26 -12.32
N PHE A 6 -2.56 -6.85 -11.38
CA PHE A 6 -1.10 -6.95 -11.49
C PHE A 6 -0.68 -8.19 -12.29
N PRO A 7 0.10 -8.01 -13.36
CA PRO A 7 0.62 -9.12 -14.15
C PRO A 7 1.73 -9.86 -13.41
N LYS A 8 2.11 -11.03 -13.93
CA LYS A 8 3.17 -11.86 -13.34
C LYS A 8 4.50 -11.15 -13.19
N THR A 9 4.82 -10.22 -14.08
CA THR A 9 6.03 -9.40 -13.94
C THR A 9 6.08 -8.65 -12.61
N ILE A 10 4.94 -8.35 -12.03
CA ILE A 10 4.83 -7.69 -10.72
C ILE A 10 4.68 -8.73 -9.60
N THR A 11 3.79 -9.71 -9.78
CA THR A 11 3.49 -10.67 -8.70
C THR A 11 4.59 -11.72 -8.49
N THR A 12 5.63 -11.70 -9.28
CA THR A 12 6.85 -12.50 -9.06
C THR A 12 7.97 -11.70 -8.39
N LEU A 13 7.77 -10.42 -8.15
CA LEU A 13 8.70 -9.61 -7.33
C LEU A 13 8.73 -10.15 -5.89
N PRO A 14 9.78 -9.83 -5.13
CA PRO A 14 9.81 -10.20 -3.72
C PRO A 14 8.59 -9.69 -2.97
N GLN A 15 7.97 -10.54 -2.15
CA GLN A 15 6.85 -10.12 -1.32
C GLN A 15 7.34 -9.31 -0.13
N ALA A 16 6.60 -8.25 0.19
CA ALA A 16 6.83 -7.47 1.39
C ALA A 16 6.37 -8.25 2.63
N ASP A 17 7.14 -8.14 3.70
CA ASP A 17 6.75 -8.69 5.00
C ASP A 17 5.83 -7.67 5.69
N ILE A 18 4.53 -7.88 5.53
CA ILE A 18 3.49 -6.98 6.06
C ILE A 18 2.78 -7.71 7.19
N ALA A 19 2.73 -7.08 8.36
CA ALA A 19 2.17 -7.68 9.57
C ALA A 19 0.65 -7.87 9.51
N PHE A 20 -0.05 -7.17 8.63
CA PHE A 20 -1.50 -7.27 8.51
C PHE A 20 -1.90 -8.52 7.73
N LYS A 21 -2.70 -9.37 8.36
CA LYS A 21 -3.34 -10.49 7.68
C LYS A 21 -4.28 -9.96 6.60
N GLY A 22 -4.24 -10.57 5.41
CA GLY A 22 -5.09 -10.14 4.28
C GLY A 22 -4.46 -9.07 3.41
N VAL A 23 -3.23 -8.66 3.68
CA VAL A 23 -2.50 -7.71 2.84
C VAL A 23 -1.31 -8.44 2.20
N LYS A 24 -1.24 -8.38 0.88
CA LYS A 24 -0.07 -8.82 0.11
C LYS A 24 0.56 -7.61 -0.55
N GLY A 25 1.87 -7.56 -0.56
CA GLY A 25 2.61 -6.51 -1.26
C GLY A 25 3.78 -7.11 -2.02
N TRP A 26 4.11 -6.54 -3.16
CA TRP A 26 5.27 -6.91 -3.96
C TRP A 26 6.17 -5.71 -4.07
N LEU A 27 7.47 -5.93 -3.83
CA LEU A 27 8.46 -4.87 -3.70
C LEU A 27 9.24 -4.66 -4.99
N SER A 28 9.26 -3.42 -5.46
CA SER A 28 10.27 -2.95 -6.39
C SER A 28 11.25 -2.09 -5.59
N GLN A 29 12.39 -2.67 -5.25
CA GLN A 29 13.37 -2.05 -4.39
C GLN A 29 14.36 -1.23 -5.20
N ALA A 30 14.48 0.05 -4.86
CA ALA A 30 15.51 0.92 -5.40
C ALA A 30 16.53 1.29 -4.32
N LYS A 31 17.57 1.99 -4.72
CA LYS A 31 18.66 2.40 -3.84
C LYS A 31 18.17 3.40 -2.78
N ASP A 32 17.22 4.27 -3.14
CA ASP A 32 16.77 5.40 -2.32
C ASP A 32 15.27 5.46 -2.09
N HIS A 33 14.52 4.46 -2.55
CA HIS A 33 13.07 4.40 -2.36
C HIS A 33 12.55 2.98 -2.53
N GLN A 34 11.28 2.78 -2.23
CA GLN A 34 10.56 1.53 -2.49
C GLN A 34 9.26 1.84 -3.23
N VAL A 35 8.90 0.97 -4.18
CA VAL A 35 7.57 0.92 -4.75
C VAL A 35 6.93 -0.40 -4.31
N VAL A 36 5.72 -0.33 -3.76
CA VAL A 36 5.00 -1.51 -3.28
C VAL A 36 3.68 -1.62 -4.01
N PHE A 37 3.45 -2.76 -4.63
CA PHE A 37 2.19 -3.10 -5.30
C PHE A 37 1.37 -3.91 -4.31
N MET A 38 0.24 -3.38 -3.85
CA MET A 38 -0.53 -3.98 -2.76
C MET A 38 -1.87 -4.52 -3.22
N ASP A 39 -2.19 -5.70 -2.70
CA ASP A 39 -3.48 -6.36 -2.80
C ASP A 39 -4.04 -6.44 -1.37
N ILE A 40 -5.07 -5.64 -1.10
CA ILE A 40 -5.57 -5.44 0.25
C ILE A 40 -7.00 -6.00 0.34
N ALA A 41 -7.17 -7.06 1.12
CA ALA A 41 -8.49 -7.59 1.44
C ALA A 41 -9.27 -6.57 2.29
N PRO A 42 -10.62 -6.72 2.42
CA PRO A 42 -11.41 -5.82 3.26
C PRO A 42 -11.13 -6.05 4.75
N ILE A 43 -9.96 -5.60 5.19
CA ILE A 43 -9.42 -5.84 6.54
C ILE A 43 -9.96 -4.88 7.60
N GLY A 44 -10.78 -3.88 7.19
CA GLY A 44 -11.25 -2.84 8.09
C GLY A 44 -10.22 -1.73 8.26
N GLU A 45 -9.89 -1.39 9.49
CA GLU A 45 -9.08 -0.23 9.79
C GLU A 45 -7.60 -0.55 9.92
N VAL A 46 -6.77 0.30 9.32
CA VAL A 46 -5.33 0.40 9.59
C VAL A 46 -5.12 1.56 10.53
N ALA A 47 -4.58 1.28 11.72
CA ALA A 47 -4.43 2.25 12.79
C ALA A 47 -3.55 3.44 12.39
N PRO A 48 -3.75 4.60 13.02
CA PRO A 48 -2.92 5.78 12.75
C PRO A 48 -1.43 5.50 12.95
N HIS A 49 -0.63 5.96 12.00
CA HIS A 49 0.82 5.83 12.03
C HIS A 49 1.45 6.94 11.19
N ALA A 50 2.76 7.07 11.28
CA ALA A 50 3.53 8.03 10.50
C ALA A 50 4.87 7.42 10.08
N HIS A 51 5.40 7.87 8.97
CA HIS A 51 6.69 7.46 8.41
C HIS A 51 7.16 8.50 7.39
N GLY A 52 8.12 8.19 6.55
CA GLY A 52 8.55 9.08 5.46
C GLY A 52 7.44 9.36 4.46
N ALA A 53 7.71 10.24 3.50
CA ALA A 53 6.71 10.62 2.53
C ALA A 53 6.26 9.43 1.66
N GLN A 54 5.00 9.45 1.28
CA GLN A 54 4.36 8.40 0.49
C GLN A 54 3.46 9.01 -0.57
N TRP A 55 3.58 8.55 -1.80
CA TRP A 55 2.63 8.84 -2.87
C TRP A 55 1.98 7.54 -3.30
N GLY A 56 0.69 7.54 -3.57
CA GLY A 56 0.02 6.34 -4.02
C GLY A 56 -1.10 6.62 -5.01
N ILE A 57 -1.54 5.56 -5.69
CA ILE A 57 -2.67 5.59 -6.60
C ILE A 57 -3.52 4.33 -6.40
N VAL A 58 -4.84 4.51 -6.41
CA VAL A 58 -5.78 3.39 -6.35
C VAL A 58 -5.92 2.81 -7.76
N VAL A 59 -5.53 1.56 -7.92
CA VAL A 59 -5.62 0.85 -9.21
C VAL A 59 -7.00 0.26 -9.38
N ASP A 60 -7.59 -0.26 -8.29
CA ASP A 60 -8.95 -0.78 -8.28
C ASP A 60 -9.47 -0.84 -6.85
N GLY A 61 -10.80 -0.80 -6.68
CA GLY A 61 -11.45 -0.75 -5.38
C GLY A 61 -11.57 0.67 -4.85
N GLU A 62 -11.76 0.79 -3.54
CA GLU A 62 -11.83 2.10 -2.89
C GLU A 62 -11.35 2.01 -1.44
N MET A 63 -10.84 3.12 -0.94
CA MET A 63 -10.42 3.22 0.45
C MET A 63 -10.75 4.60 1.01
N GLU A 64 -10.97 4.65 2.32
CA GLU A 64 -10.98 5.90 3.06
C GLU A 64 -9.59 6.13 3.65
N LEU A 65 -9.04 7.31 3.42
CA LEU A 65 -7.73 7.67 3.93
C LEU A 65 -7.85 8.94 4.74
N THR A 66 -7.35 8.90 5.98
CA THR A 66 -7.32 10.07 6.86
C THR A 66 -5.88 10.54 6.96
N ILE A 67 -5.63 11.76 6.48
CA ILE A 67 -4.30 12.37 6.46
C ILE A 67 -4.37 13.67 7.26
N GLY A 68 -3.58 13.76 8.34
CA GLY A 68 -3.57 14.95 9.16
C GLY A 68 -4.95 15.33 9.69
N GLY A 69 -5.77 14.34 10.03
CA GLY A 69 -7.12 14.54 10.55
C GLY A 69 -8.21 14.74 9.50
N LYS A 70 -7.86 14.78 8.23
CA LYS A 70 -8.83 14.97 7.14
C LYS A 70 -9.08 13.66 6.41
N THR A 71 -10.34 13.22 6.37
CA THR A 71 -10.74 11.96 5.74
C THR A 71 -11.31 12.22 4.34
N GLN A 72 -10.83 11.43 3.38
CA GLN A 72 -11.37 11.43 2.02
C GLN A 72 -11.46 9.99 1.52
N THR A 73 -12.41 9.75 0.61
CA THR A 73 -12.52 8.47 -0.10
C THR A 73 -11.77 8.57 -1.41
N TYR A 74 -10.93 7.56 -1.66
CA TYR A 74 -10.15 7.44 -2.90
C TYR A 74 -10.61 6.21 -3.65
N ARG A 75 -10.88 6.37 -4.95
CA ARG A 75 -11.40 5.34 -5.85
C ARG A 75 -10.43 5.12 -7.00
N LYS A 76 -10.72 4.15 -7.83
CA LYS A 76 -9.91 3.82 -9.01
C LYS A 76 -9.49 5.08 -9.78
N GLY A 77 -8.18 5.25 -9.94
CA GLY A 77 -7.58 6.38 -10.64
C GLY A 77 -7.24 7.57 -9.75
N ASP A 78 -7.71 7.59 -8.49
CA ASP A 78 -7.38 8.67 -7.56
C ASP A 78 -5.99 8.45 -6.95
N SER A 79 -5.24 9.53 -6.84
CA SER A 79 -3.94 9.51 -6.19
C SER A 79 -3.96 10.30 -4.88
N TYR A 80 -3.00 10.02 -4.02
CA TYR A 80 -2.85 10.68 -2.73
C TYR A 80 -1.38 10.91 -2.42
N PHE A 81 -1.13 11.92 -1.61
CA PHE A 81 0.21 12.21 -1.11
C PHE A 81 0.16 12.41 0.40
N ILE A 82 1.04 11.72 1.11
CA ILE A 82 1.18 11.81 2.55
C ILE A 82 2.56 12.38 2.86
N PRO A 83 2.63 13.64 3.35
CA PRO A 83 3.91 14.24 3.70
C PRO A 83 4.63 13.48 4.82
N LYS A 84 5.94 13.56 4.83
CA LYS A 84 6.78 12.96 5.87
C LYS A 84 6.28 13.34 7.26
N GLY A 85 6.14 12.34 8.13
CA GLY A 85 5.77 12.55 9.53
C GLY A 85 4.31 12.87 9.78
N THR A 86 3.47 12.95 8.74
CA THR A 86 2.05 13.21 8.92
C THR A 86 1.33 11.94 9.35
N VAL A 87 0.62 12.01 10.47
CA VAL A 87 -0.18 10.90 10.96
C VAL A 87 -1.31 10.60 9.98
N HIS A 88 -1.45 9.33 9.61
CA HIS A 88 -2.49 8.88 8.69
C HIS A 88 -2.99 7.50 9.07
N SER A 89 -4.23 7.23 8.65
CA SER A 89 -4.90 5.95 8.84
C SER A 89 -5.77 5.65 7.63
N ALA A 90 -6.22 4.41 7.52
CA ALA A 90 -7.02 3.99 6.38
C ALA A 90 -8.11 3.01 6.79
N ARG A 91 -9.19 2.94 6.00
CA ARG A 91 -10.24 1.92 6.12
C ARG A 91 -10.46 1.27 4.77
N PHE A 92 -10.54 -0.05 4.78
CA PHE A 92 -10.77 -0.87 3.60
C PHE A 92 -12.02 -1.72 3.80
N HIS A 93 -13.09 -1.38 3.09
CA HIS A 93 -14.36 -2.13 3.11
C HIS A 93 -14.50 -3.05 1.90
N THR A 94 -13.69 -2.85 0.89
CA THR A 94 -13.65 -3.66 -0.33
C THR A 94 -12.22 -4.10 -0.58
N ARG A 95 -12.05 -5.15 -1.40
CA ARG A 95 -10.72 -5.51 -1.89
C ARG A 95 -10.18 -4.35 -2.71
N THR A 96 -8.99 -3.90 -2.39
CA THR A 96 -8.39 -2.69 -2.96
C THR A 96 -6.98 -2.96 -3.43
N PHE A 97 -6.64 -2.46 -4.60
CA PHE A 97 -5.32 -2.57 -5.18
C PHE A 97 -4.73 -1.17 -5.29
N VAL A 98 -3.54 -0.99 -4.72
CA VAL A 98 -2.85 0.31 -4.75
C VAL A 98 -1.39 0.12 -5.15
N ILE A 99 -0.81 1.17 -5.70
CA ILE A 99 0.63 1.26 -5.91
C ILE A 99 1.12 2.41 -5.05
N ASP A 100 2.03 2.11 -4.13
CA ASP A 100 2.59 3.10 -3.21
C ASP A 100 4.08 3.28 -3.46
N PHE A 101 4.48 4.54 -3.56
CA PHE A 101 5.87 4.96 -3.62
C PHE A 101 6.26 5.51 -2.24
N PHE A 102 7.29 4.91 -1.62
CA PHE A 102 7.80 5.33 -0.33
C PHE A 102 9.19 5.93 -0.47
N THR A 103 9.42 7.09 0.12
CA THR A 103 10.77 7.65 0.22
C THR A 103 11.64 6.87 1.19
N ASP A 104 11.02 6.12 2.10
CA ASP A 104 11.74 5.21 3.01
C ASP A 104 12.14 3.95 2.24
N LYS A 105 13.41 3.82 1.90
CA LYS A 105 13.93 2.66 1.15
C LYS A 105 13.81 1.35 1.91
N LYS A 106 13.50 1.39 3.21
CA LYS A 106 13.32 0.22 4.07
C LYS A 106 11.97 0.22 4.76
N ARG A 107 10.95 0.80 4.13
CA ARG A 107 9.59 0.81 4.70
C ARG A 107 9.11 -0.61 5.00
N TYR A 108 9.37 -1.54 4.10
CA TYR A 108 9.08 -2.96 4.28
C TYR A 108 10.31 -3.79 3.96
N LYS A 109 10.47 -4.88 4.71
CA LYS A 109 11.45 -5.93 4.39
C LYS A 109 10.80 -6.91 3.44
N ALA A 110 11.62 -7.56 2.62
CA ALA A 110 11.17 -8.70 1.84
C ALA A 110 10.94 -9.90 2.76
N LYS A 111 9.89 -10.68 2.51
CA LYS A 111 9.68 -11.96 3.19
C LYS A 111 10.85 -12.90 2.92
N ALA A 112 11.22 -13.67 3.93
CA ALA A 112 12.18 -14.74 3.73
C ALA A 112 11.60 -15.74 2.73
N LYS A 113 12.44 -16.18 1.79
CA LYS A 113 12.06 -17.26 0.88
C LYS A 113 11.98 -18.57 1.66
N VAL A 114 10.86 -19.26 1.51
CA VAL A 114 10.73 -20.62 2.00
C VAL A 114 11.26 -21.52 0.88
N SER A 115 12.38 -22.18 1.14
CA SER A 115 12.95 -23.12 0.17
C SER A 115 12.45 -24.53 0.43
#